data_d088154c52ca083811975d6ae0093663
#
_entry.id   d088154c52ca083811975d6ae0093663
#
_cell.length_a   1.000
_cell.length_b   1.000
_cell.length_c   1.000
_cell.angle_alpha   90.00
_cell.angle_beta   90.00
_cell.angle_gamma   90.00
#
_symmetry.space_group_name_H-M   'P 1'
#
loop_
_entity.id
_entity.type
_entity.pdbx_description
1 polymer ?
#
loop_
_entity_poly.entity_id
_entity_poly.type
_entity_poly.pdbx_seq_one_letter_code
_entity_poly.pdbx_strand_id
1 'polypeptide(L)'
;MVKGDGAAQRQADGLTRRLVDRALHAGGTRLRDLRNRAPLAVAYDTLCRRSELVALLCQDLQAGPHGDGTLLVRRGKTDQEGAGTVRFLAPDTMRLLLDWTGAAGITEGPLFRSVRKGGRVGGALDGGDVARLFKAMVKDAGLAAEQVARISGHSSRVGAAQDMAASDRIEMPAIMQAGGWKSPGMVARYTQRQAARRSGAAKLAELQNRV
;
A
#
# COMPACT_ATOMS: atom_id res chain seq x y z
N MET A 1 40.03 -1.75 15.89
CA MET A 1 38.89 -2.64 15.57
C MET A 1 37.81 -1.75 14.97
N VAL A 2 37.76 -1.65 13.62
CA VAL A 2 36.85 -0.80 12.88
C VAL A 2 35.49 -1.51 12.84
N LYS A 3 34.46 -0.91 13.46
CA LYS A 3 33.07 -1.40 13.35
C LYS A 3 32.64 -1.23 11.90
N GLY A 4 32.29 -2.34 11.27
CA GLY A 4 31.86 -2.40 9.89
C GLY A 4 30.71 -1.43 9.61
N ASP A 5 30.81 -0.74 8.49
CA ASP A 5 29.79 0.10 7.90
C ASP A 5 28.49 -0.69 7.78
N GLY A 6 27.50 -0.30 8.58
CA GLY A 6 26.16 -0.80 8.46
C GLY A 6 25.63 -0.42 7.07
N ALA A 7 25.59 -1.38 6.16
CA ALA A 7 25.00 -1.19 4.83
C ALA A 7 23.63 -0.56 5.01
N ALA A 8 23.46 0.69 4.57
CA ALA A 8 22.20 1.39 4.63
C ALA A 8 21.12 0.50 4.01
N GLN A 9 20.14 0.10 4.80
CA GLN A 9 19.09 -0.81 4.37
C GLN A 9 18.41 -0.18 3.14
N ARG A 10 18.62 -0.79 1.95
CA ARG A 10 18.09 -0.27 0.70
C ARG A 10 16.58 -0.14 0.83
N GLN A 11 16.11 1.09 0.75
CA GLN A 11 14.68 1.38 0.80
C GLN A 11 13.99 0.72 -0.40
N ALA A 12 12.84 0.08 -0.14
CA ALA A 12 12.00 -0.47 -1.20
C ALA A 12 11.52 0.66 -2.13
N ASP A 13 11.44 0.39 -3.43
CA ASP A 13 10.84 1.33 -4.38
C ASP A 13 9.33 1.48 -4.08
N GLY A 14 8.81 2.71 -4.21
CA GLY A 14 7.41 3.00 -3.97
C GLY A 14 6.53 2.54 -5.14
N LEU A 15 5.43 1.86 -4.82
CA LEU A 15 4.33 1.63 -5.75
C LEU A 15 3.41 2.85 -5.70
N THR A 16 3.73 3.88 -6.51
CA THR A 16 2.89 5.07 -6.68
C THR A 16 1.57 4.71 -7.36
N ARG A 17 0.55 5.58 -7.27
CA ARG A 17 -0.76 5.35 -7.88
C ARG A 17 -0.64 4.94 -9.35
N ARG A 18 0.20 5.61 -10.11
CA ARG A 18 0.45 5.26 -11.51
C ARG A 18 0.92 3.81 -11.71
N LEU A 19 1.79 3.31 -10.84
CA LEU A 19 2.26 1.92 -10.90
C LEU A 19 1.21 0.94 -10.39
N VAL A 20 0.45 1.32 -9.36
CA VAL A 20 -0.68 0.54 -8.84
C VAL A 20 -1.73 0.38 -9.94
N ASP A 21 -2.16 1.45 -10.62
CA ASP A 21 -3.13 1.39 -11.70
C ASP A 21 -2.68 0.46 -12.83
N ARG A 22 -1.43 0.59 -13.27
CA ARG A 22 -0.86 -0.33 -14.27
C ARG A 22 -0.93 -1.79 -13.83
N ALA A 23 -0.58 -2.06 -12.57
CA ALA A 23 -0.61 -3.42 -12.02
C ALA A 23 -2.04 -3.95 -11.88
N LEU A 24 -3.00 -3.10 -11.50
CA LEU A 24 -4.41 -3.47 -11.41
C LEU A 24 -5.03 -3.78 -12.79
N HIS A 25 -4.64 -3.05 -13.85
CA HIS A 25 -5.14 -3.25 -15.20
C HIS A 25 -4.47 -4.42 -15.94
N ALA A 26 -3.24 -4.77 -15.60
CA ALA A 26 -2.52 -5.86 -16.25
C ALA A 26 -3.03 -7.26 -15.89
N GLY A 27 -3.78 -7.40 -14.78
CA GLY A 27 -4.30 -8.68 -14.30
C GLY A 27 -5.49 -9.19 -15.12
N GLY A 28 -5.66 -10.52 -15.17
CA GLY A 28 -6.81 -11.21 -15.79
C GLY A 28 -8.08 -11.15 -14.94
N THR A 29 -9.04 -12.02 -15.25
CA THR A 29 -10.34 -12.12 -14.56
C THR A 29 -10.47 -13.36 -13.69
N ARG A 30 -9.41 -14.17 -13.58
CA ARG A 30 -9.41 -15.38 -12.75
C ARG A 30 -9.50 -15.01 -11.27
N LEU A 31 -10.03 -15.92 -10.46
CA LEU A 31 -10.14 -15.72 -9.01
C LEU A 31 -8.81 -15.28 -8.34
N ARG A 32 -7.67 -15.83 -8.82
CA ARG A 32 -6.35 -15.42 -8.36
C ARG A 32 -6.03 -13.95 -8.69
N ASP A 33 -6.50 -13.47 -9.83
CA ASP A 33 -6.24 -12.11 -10.28
C ASP A 33 -7.09 -11.11 -9.48
N LEU A 34 -8.36 -11.44 -9.23
CA LEU A 34 -9.21 -10.67 -8.30
C LEU A 34 -8.59 -10.62 -6.90
N ARG A 35 -8.14 -11.79 -6.39
CA ARG A 35 -7.44 -11.86 -5.11
C ARG A 35 -6.19 -10.97 -5.07
N ASN A 36 -5.43 -10.88 -6.16
CA ASN A 36 -4.21 -10.09 -6.18
C ASN A 36 -4.49 -8.59 -6.20
N ARG A 37 -5.53 -8.15 -6.89
CA ARG A 37 -5.91 -6.74 -7.00
C ARG A 37 -6.38 -6.16 -5.67
N ALA A 38 -7.25 -6.86 -4.96
CA ALA A 38 -7.86 -6.37 -3.73
C ALA A 38 -6.82 -6.00 -2.65
N PRO A 39 -5.86 -6.86 -2.24
CA PRO A 39 -4.87 -6.50 -1.25
C PRO A 39 -3.89 -5.42 -1.71
N LEU A 40 -3.59 -5.29 -3.03
CA LEU A 40 -2.75 -4.20 -3.52
C LEU A 40 -3.46 -2.84 -3.39
N ALA A 41 -4.72 -2.75 -3.81
CA ALA A 41 -5.52 -1.54 -3.71
C ALA A 41 -5.73 -1.14 -2.23
N VAL A 42 -6.15 -2.08 -1.37
CA VAL A 42 -6.32 -1.85 0.07
C VAL A 42 -5.00 -1.44 0.73
N ALA A 43 -3.88 -2.06 0.39
CA ALA A 43 -2.58 -1.71 0.95
C ALA A 43 -2.12 -0.30 0.54
N TYR A 44 -2.51 0.17 -0.64
CA TYR A 44 -2.23 1.53 -1.09
C TYR A 44 -3.06 2.56 -0.33
N ASP A 45 -4.37 2.38 -0.23
CA ASP A 45 -5.28 3.32 0.44
C ASP A 45 -5.03 3.38 1.96
N THR A 46 -4.84 2.21 2.58
CA THR A 46 -4.74 2.12 4.05
C THR A 46 -3.33 2.33 4.59
N LEU A 47 -2.31 2.28 3.73
CA LEU A 47 -0.91 2.28 4.14
C LEU A 47 -0.56 1.18 5.17
N CYS A 48 -1.31 0.10 5.23
CA CYS A 48 -1.08 -1.01 6.13
C CYS A 48 0.31 -1.63 5.96
N ARG A 49 0.90 -2.04 7.07
CA ARG A 49 2.03 -2.96 7.03
C ARG A 49 1.55 -4.32 6.52
N ARG A 50 2.43 -5.12 5.92
CA ARG A 50 2.07 -6.45 5.39
C ARG A 50 1.38 -7.36 6.43
N SER A 51 1.81 -7.29 7.71
CA SER A 51 1.22 -8.06 8.79
C SER A 51 -0.18 -7.56 9.17
N GLU A 52 -0.41 -6.26 9.12
CA GLU A 52 -1.70 -5.63 9.33
C GLU A 52 -2.66 -6.00 8.18
N LEU A 53 -2.18 -5.91 6.93
CA LEU A 53 -2.96 -6.23 5.73
C LEU A 53 -3.54 -7.65 5.75
N VAL A 54 -2.72 -8.66 6.09
CA VAL A 54 -3.18 -10.06 6.10
C VAL A 54 -4.01 -10.43 7.32
N ALA A 55 -4.00 -9.58 8.35
CA ALA A 55 -4.80 -9.74 9.56
C ALA A 55 -6.20 -9.11 9.48
N LEU A 56 -6.53 -8.42 8.38
CA LEU A 56 -7.83 -7.79 8.17
C LEU A 56 -8.95 -8.83 8.09
N LEU A 57 -10.07 -8.52 8.72
CA LEU A 57 -11.24 -9.40 8.76
C LEU A 57 -12.43 -8.74 8.04
N CYS A 58 -13.36 -9.55 7.54
CA CYS A 58 -14.57 -9.07 6.87
C CYS A 58 -15.40 -8.15 7.78
N GLN A 59 -15.51 -8.48 9.06
CA GLN A 59 -16.25 -7.71 10.05
C GLN A 59 -15.63 -6.33 10.36
N ASP A 60 -14.40 -6.07 9.91
CA ASP A 60 -13.73 -4.79 10.08
C ASP A 60 -14.05 -3.79 8.96
N LEU A 61 -14.69 -4.27 7.88
CA LEU A 61 -15.07 -3.48 6.72
C LEU A 61 -16.44 -2.84 6.94
N GLN A 62 -16.53 -1.54 6.69
CA GLN A 62 -17.79 -0.79 6.68
C GLN A 62 -17.93 -0.04 5.36
N ALA A 63 -19.05 -0.22 4.68
CA ALA A 63 -19.38 0.51 3.47
C ALA A 63 -19.79 1.94 3.81
N GLY A 64 -19.32 2.91 3.04
CA GLY A 64 -19.72 4.29 3.09
C GLY A 64 -20.82 4.62 2.08
N PRO A 65 -21.44 5.83 2.19
CA PRO A 65 -22.62 6.20 1.39
C PRO A 65 -22.32 6.48 -0.08
N HIS A 66 -21.05 6.72 -0.43
CA HIS A 66 -20.64 7.11 -1.79
C HIS A 66 -19.86 6.02 -2.53
N GLY A 67 -20.07 4.76 -2.12
CA GLY A 67 -19.32 3.62 -2.65
C GLY A 67 -17.89 3.49 -2.09
N ASP A 68 -17.49 4.42 -1.24
CA ASP A 68 -16.28 4.36 -0.42
C ASP A 68 -16.46 3.42 0.78
N GLY A 69 -15.47 3.34 1.64
CA GLY A 69 -15.59 2.54 2.86
C GLY A 69 -14.51 2.87 3.87
N THR A 70 -14.62 2.23 5.01
CA THR A 70 -13.61 2.26 6.06
C THR A 70 -13.25 0.85 6.52
N LEU A 71 -12.04 0.70 7.01
CA LEU A 71 -11.51 -0.56 7.47
C LEU A 71 -10.80 -0.38 8.83
N LEU A 72 -11.23 -1.15 9.82
CA LEU A 72 -10.57 -1.15 11.13
C LEU A 72 -9.32 -2.02 11.09
N VAL A 73 -8.16 -1.41 11.27
CA VAL A 73 -6.88 -2.09 11.49
C VAL A 73 -6.71 -2.32 12.98
N ARG A 74 -7.04 -3.52 13.46
CA ARG A 74 -7.19 -3.83 14.91
C ARG A 74 -5.92 -3.70 15.73
N ARG A 75 -4.74 -4.02 15.18
CA ARG A 75 -3.46 -3.92 15.88
C ARG A 75 -2.34 -3.50 14.94
N GLY A 76 -1.71 -2.37 15.24
CA GLY A 76 -0.41 -2.00 14.69
C GLY A 76 0.72 -2.30 15.69
N LYS A 77 1.92 -2.49 15.22
CA LYS A 77 3.13 -2.70 16.07
C LYS A 77 3.34 -1.58 17.11
N THR A 78 2.70 -0.43 16.93
CA THR A 78 2.82 0.77 17.76
C THR A 78 1.55 1.10 18.56
N ASP A 79 0.50 0.28 18.43
CA ASP A 79 -0.76 0.43 19.14
C ASP A 79 -0.69 -0.40 20.43
N GLN A 80 -0.20 0.24 21.49
CA GLN A 80 -0.07 -0.38 22.83
C GLN A 80 -1.42 -0.48 23.56
N GLU A 81 -2.38 0.37 23.19
CA GLU A 81 -3.70 0.42 23.82
C GLU A 81 -4.71 -0.52 23.12
N GLY A 82 -4.39 -1.04 21.93
CA GLY A 82 -5.23 -2.00 21.22
C GLY A 82 -6.52 -1.44 20.64
N ALA A 83 -6.66 -0.10 20.59
CA ALA A 83 -7.85 0.57 20.06
C ALA A 83 -8.04 0.40 18.55
N GLY A 84 -6.96 0.06 17.83
CA GLY A 84 -6.95 -0.03 16.38
C GLY A 84 -6.95 1.35 15.70
N THR A 85 -7.00 1.33 14.38
CA THR A 85 -7.07 2.56 13.58
C THR A 85 -8.01 2.35 12.41
N VAL A 86 -9.00 3.22 12.26
CA VAL A 86 -9.88 3.24 11.10
C VAL A 86 -9.15 3.86 9.91
N ARG A 87 -9.19 3.19 8.75
CA ARG A 87 -8.57 3.60 7.50
C ARG A 87 -9.62 3.77 6.41
N PHE A 88 -9.42 4.76 5.55
CA PHE A 88 -10.29 5.04 4.41
C PHE A 88 -10.01 4.08 3.25
N LEU A 89 -11.04 3.73 2.50
CA LEU A 89 -11.00 3.00 1.24
C LEU A 89 -11.74 3.79 0.16
N ALA A 90 -11.07 4.06 -0.94
CA ALA A 90 -11.67 4.74 -2.09
C ALA A 90 -12.71 3.85 -2.79
N PRO A 91 -13.67 4.43 -3.54
CA PRO A 91 -14.73 3.67 -4.20
C PRO A 91 -14.21 2.60 -5.17
N ASP A 92 -13.12 2.85 -5.89
CA ASP A 92 -12.48 1.88 -6.78
C ASP A 92 -11.83 0.72 -6.00
N THR A 93 -11.23 1.00 -4.87
CA THR A 93 -10.69 -0.02 -3.95
C THR A 93 -11.81 -0.87 -3.35
N MET A 94 -12.90 -0.24 -2.91
CA MET A 94 -14.08 -0.96 -2.41
C MET A 94 -14.65 -1.91 -3.46
N ARG A 95 -14.80 -1.46 -4.70
CA ARG A 95 -15.27 -2.30 -5.81
C ARG A 95 -14.36 -3.54 -6.00
N LEU A 96 -13.04 -3.36 -6.08
CA LEU A 96 -12.10 -4.46 -6.22
C LEU A 96 -12.16 -5.44 -5.03
N LEU A 97 -12.40 -4.93 -3.84
CA LEU A 97 -12.53 -5.73 -2.63
C LEU A 97 -13.83 -6.55 -2.65
N LEU A 98 -14.95 -5.95 -3.05
CA LEU A 98 -16.24 -6.63 -3.19
C LEU A 98 -16.23 -7.67 -4.31
N ASP A 99 -15.60 -7.35 -5.45
CA ASP A 99 -15.39 -8.30 -6.55
C ASP A 99 -14.62 -9.55 -6.07
N TRP A 100 -13.57 -9.34 -5.27
CA TRP A 100 -12.80 -10.44 -4.67
C TRP A 100 -13.64 -11.26 -3.69
N THR A 101 -14.26 -10.62 -2.71
CA THR A 101 -15.01 -11.33 -1.65
C THR A 101 -16.21 -12.05 -2.21
N GLY A 102 -16.93 -11.43 -3.15
CA GLY A 102 -18.08 -12.03 -3.84
C GLY A 102 -17.68 -13.25 -4.67
N ALA A 103 -16.64 -13.14 -5.52
CA ALA A 103 -16.16 -14.24 -6.33
C ALA A 103 -15.57 -15.40 -5.51
N ALA A 104 -15.04 -15.12 -4.34
CA ALA A 104 -14.46 -16.10 -3.43
C ALA A 104 -15.46 -16.67 -2.41
N GLY A 105 -16.68 -16.15 -2.35
CA GLY A 105 -17.71 -16.55 -1.36
C GLY A 105 -17.28 -16.21 0.08
N ILE A 106 -16.58 -15.10 0.29
CA ILE A 106 -16.05 -14.71 1.60
C ILE A 106 -17.04 -13.75 2.28
N THR A 107 -17.68 -14.22 3.34
CA THR A 107 -18.65 -13.44 4.14
C THR A 107 -18.15 -13.15 5.55
N GLU A 108 -17.17 -13.91 6.05
CA GLU A 108 -16.66 -13.81 7.42
C GLU A 108 -15.17 -14.19 7.49
N GLY A 109 -14.53 -13.89 8.62
CA GLY A 109 -13.14 -14.25 8.91
C GLY A 109 -12.12 -13.47 8.07
N PRO A 110 -10.96 -14.05 7.72
CA PRO A 110 -9.89 -13.34 7.03
C PRO A 110 -10.34 -12.79 5.67
N LEU A 111 -10.15 -11.49 5.47
CA LEU A 111 -10.52 -10.76 4.26
C LEU A 111 -9.71 -11.23 3.04
N PHE A 112 -8.42 -11.48 3.24
CA PHE A 112 -7.52 -11.97 2.20
C PHE A 112 -7.13 -13.42 2.45
N ARG A 113 -7.44 -14.27 1.47
CA ARG A 113 -7.18 -15.71 1.54
C ARG A 113 -6.28 -16.16 0.39
N SER A 114 -5.61 -17.27 0.59
CA SER A 114 -4.83 -17.92 -0.46
C SER A 114 -5.74 -18.49 -1.56
N VAL A 115 -5.26 -18.52 -2.80
CA VAL A 115 -5.91 -19.20 -3.90
C VAL A 115 -4.97 -20.30 -4.42
N ARG A 116 -5.35 -21.54 -4.27
CA ARG A 116 -4.60 -22.73 -4.68
C ARG A 116 -4.74 -22.99 -6.18
N LYS A 117 -3.90 -23.89 -6.71
CA LYS A 117 -4.04 -24.39 -8.07
C LYS A 117 -5.47 -24.92 -8.29
N GLY A 118 -6.08 -24.59 -9.44
CA GLY A 118 -7.48 -24.94 -9.71
C GLY A 118 -8.51 -23.94 -9.16
N GLY A 119 -8.09 -22.77 -8.61
CA GLY A 119 -9.02 -21.72 -8.16
C GLY A 119 -9.64 -21.95 -6.78
N ARG A 120 -9.18 -22.94 -6.01
CA ARG A 120 -9.75 -23.22 -4.69
C ARG A 120 -9.27 -22.17 -3.67
N VAL A 121 -10.22 -21.55 -2.98
CA VAL A 121 -9.95 -20.63 -1.85
C VAL A 121 -9.41 -21.42 -0.67
N GLY A 122 -8.31 -20.99 -0.09
CA GLY A 122 -7.67 -21.57 1.10
C GLY A 122 -7.85 -20.73 2.34
N GLY A 123 -6.97 -20.92 3.32
CA GLY A 123 -6.92 -20.11 4.54
C GLY A 123 -6.37 -18.70 4.33
N ALA A 124 -6.19 -17.96 5.43
CA ALA A 124 -5.64 -16.60 5.41
C ALA A 124 -4.36 -16.49 4.55
N LEU A 125 -4.22 -15.35 3.89
CA LEU A 125 -3.01 -15.03 3.13
C LEU A 125 -1.85 -14.83 4.10
N ASP A 126 -0.70 -15.43 3.79
CA ASP A 126 0.52 -15.23 4.59
C ASP A 126 1.18 -13.88 4.28
N GLY A 127 1.73 -13.22 5.31
CA GLY A 127 2.44 -11.94 5.14
C GLY A 127 3.66 -12.02 4.21
N GLY A 128 4.30 -13.18 4.10
CA GLY A 128 5.39 -13.43 3.16
C GLY A 128 4.91 -13.45 1.70
N ASP A 129 3.65 -13.81 1.46
CA ASP A 129 3.06 -13.83 0.12
C ASP A 129 2.82 -12.44 -0.47
N VAL A 130 2.60 -11.43 0.38
CA VAL A 130 2.31 -10.05 -0.06
C VAL A 130 3.38 -9.52 -1.01
N ALA A 131 4.66 -9.70 -0.66
CA ALA A 131 5.76 -9.26 -1.53
C ALA A 131 5.80 -10.01 -2.86
N ARG A 132 5.55 -11.34 -2.84
CA ARG A 132 5.50 -12.17 -4.05
C ARG A 132 4.34 -11.75 -4.96
N LEU A 133 3.19 -11.47 -4.36
CA LEU A 133 2.00 -10.98 -5.03
C LEU A 133 2.27 -9.64 -5.73
N PHE A 134 2.80 -8.65 -5.03
CA PHE A 134 3.11 -7.34 -5.61
C PHE A 134 4.15 -7.45 -6.73
N LYS A 135 5.21 -8.24 -6.54
CA LYS A 135 6.21 -8.50 -7.59
C LYS A 135 5.61 -9.13 -8.84
N ALA A 136 4.73 -10.12 -8.68
CA ALA A 136 4.05 -10.75 -9.80
C ALA A 136 3.20 -9.73 -10.58
N MET A 137 2.39 -8.94 -9.88
CA MET A 137 1.52 -7.94 -10.52
C MET A 137 2.30 -6.87 -11.30
N VAL A 138 3.38 -6.33 -10.74
CA VAL A 138 4.19 -5.32 -11.46
C VAL A 138 5.00 -5.93 -12.60
N LYS A 139 5.39 -7.20 -12.52
CA LYS A 139 5.99 -7.94 -13.62
C LYS A 139 4.99 -8.09 -14.77
N ASP A 140 3.75 -8.48 -14.47
CA ASP A 140 2.69 -8.62 -15.45
C ASP A 140 2.33 -7.25 -16.07
N ALA A 141 2.53 -6.15 -15.34
CA ALA A 141 2.41 -4.77 -15.81
C ALA A 141 3.62 -4.29 -16.65
N GLY A 142 4.60 -5.16 -16.93
CA GLY A 142 5.76 -4.86 -17.78
C GLY A 142 6.87 -4.03 -17.13
N LEU A 143 7.04 -4.11 -15.81
CA LEU A 143 8.21 -3.50 -15.17
C LEU A 143 9.46 -4.34 -15.44
N ALA A 144 10.61 -3.66 -15.61
CA ALA A 144 11.91 -4.30 -15.78
C ALA A 144 12.28 -5.14 -14.55
N ALA A 145 13.08 -6.20 -14.75
CA ALA A 145 13.44 -7.15 -13.71
C ALA A 145 14.09 -6.47 -12.48
N GLU A 146 14.94 -5.47 -12.72
CA GLU A 146 15.62 -4.70 -11.68
C GLU A 146 14.63 -3.88 -10.83
N GLN A 147 13.57 -3.36 -11.44
CA GLN A 147 12.50 -2.65 -10.73
C GLN A 147 11.65 -3.63 -9.91
N VAL A 148 11.29 -4.78 -10.51
CA VAL A 148 10.56 -5.85 -9.81
C VAL A 148 11.34 -6.36 -8.60
N ALA A 149 12.65 -6.51 -8.71
CA ALA A 149 13.50 -6.97 -7.61
C ALA A 149 13.42 -6.06 -6.38
N ARG A 150 13.26 -4.74 -6.58
CA ARG A 150 13.17 -3.72 -5.53
C ARG A 150 11.78 -3.56 -4.90
N ILE A 151 10.75 -4.22 -5.45
CA ILE A 151 9.43 -4.23 -4.86
C ILE A 151 9.39 -5.15 -3.64
N SER A 152 8.68 -4.74 -2.63
CA SER A 152 8.48 -5.48 -1.37
C SER A 152 7.03 -5.34 -0.89
N GLY A 153 6.66 -6.05 0.17
CA GLY A 153 5.35 -5.86 0.83
C GLY A 153 5.16 -4.48 1.49
N HIS A 154 6.19 -3.64 1.47
CA HIS A 154 6.13 -2.27 1.99
C HIS A 154 6.02 -1.21 0.88
N SER A 155 6.14 -1.62 -0.37
CA SER A 155 6.22 -0.71 -1.52
C SER A 155 4.94 0.11 -1.76
N SER A 156 3.76 -0.44 -1.48
CA SER A 156 2.48 0.29 -1.55
C SER A 156 2.45 1.46 -0.56
N ARG A 157 2.89 1.22 0.67
CA ARG A 157 2.97 2.24 1.72
C ARG A 157 3.97 3.35 1.38
N VAL A 158 5.13 2.99 0.80
CA VAL A 158 6.11 3.95 0.31
C VAL A 158 5.52 4.80 -0.81
N GLY A 159 4.87 4.16 -1.80
CA GLY A 159 4.27 4.84 -2.94
C GLY A 159 3.15 5.80 -2.53
N ALA A 160 2.23 5.37 -1.70
CA ALA A 160 1.14 6.22 -1.20
C ALA A 160 1.67 7.44 -0.42
N ALA A 161 2.71 7.25 0.42
CA ALA A 161 3.35 8.37 1.11
C ALA A 161 4.00 9.35 0.14
N GLN A 162 4.63 8.85 -0.94
CA GLN A 162 5.25 9.68 -1.97
C GLN A 162 4.21 10.49 -2.75
N ASP A 163 3.08 9.86 -3.11
CA ASP A 163 2.00 10.52 -3.84
C ASP A 163 1.32 11.60 -2.99
N MET A 164 1.06 11.32 -1.70
CA MET A 164 0.56 12.33 -0.77
C MET A 164 1.54 13.50 -0.61
N ALA A 165 2.82 13.22 -0.43
CA ALA A 165 3.84 14.26 -0.28
C ALA A 165 4.11 15.04 -1.57
N ALA A 166 3.77 14.50 -2.73
CA ALA A 166 3.83 15.20 -4.01
C ALA A 166 2.66 16.16 -4.23
N SER A 167 1.58 16.03 -3.45
CA SER A 167 0.39 16.89 -3.54
C SER A 167 0.58 18.16 -2.69
N ASP A 168 0.24 19.32 -3.25
CA ASP A 168 0.22 20.60 -2.51
C ASP A 168 -1.02 20.75 -1.62
N ARG A 169 -1.99 19.84 -1.76
CA ARG A 169 -3.27 19.86 -1.04
C ARG A 169 -3.28 18.99 0.21
N ILE A 170 -2.22 18.18 0.43
CA ILE A 170 -2.15 17.23 1.54
C ILE A 170 -1.03 17.68 2.48
N GLU A 171 -1.40 18.11 3.66
CA GLU A 171 -0.47 18.58 4.68
C GLU A 171 0.17 17.43 5.46
N MET A 172 1.32 17.70 6.07
CA MET A 172 2.09 16.71 6.82
C MET A 172 1.30 15.99 7.93
N PRO A 173 0.43 16.68 8.73
CA PRO A 173 -0.39 15.98 9.73
C PRO A 173 -1.32 14.92 9.12
N ALA A 174 -1.93 15.21 7.95
CA ALA A 174 -2.80 14.25 7.25
C ALA A 174 -2.01 13.04 6.74
N ILE A 175 -0.80 13.25 6.21
CA ILE A 175 0.10 12.16 5.79
C ILE A 175 0.48 11.31 7.01
N MET A 176 0.82 11.94 8.12
CA MET A 176 1.18 11.22 9.36
C MET A 176 0.00 10.38 9.87
N GLN A 177 -1.19 10.96 9.89
CA GLN A 177 -2.43 10.25 10.31
C GLN A 177 -2.70 9.06 9.39
N ALA A 178 -2.67 9.24 8.06
CA ALA A 178 -2.91 8.19 7.08
C ALA A 178 -1.95 7.01 7.24
N GLY A 179 -0.68 7.25 7.55
CA GLY A 179 0.31 6.20 7.75
C GLY A 179 0.48 5.73 9.20
N GLY A 180 -0.14 6.40 10.18
CA GLY A 180 0.10 6.13 11.60
C GLY A 180 1.55 6.42 12.01
N TRP A 181 2.14 7.49 11.47
CA TRP A 181 3.49 7.94 11.84
C TRP A 181 3.44 8.95 12.98
N LYS A 182 4.30 8.75 13.98
CA LYS A 182 4.36 9.60 15.18
C LYS A 182 5.15 10.89 15.00
N SER A 183 5.91 11.03 13.91
CA SER A 183 6.69 12.24 13.65
C SER A 183 6.92 12.49 12.15
N PRO A 184 7.12 13.76 11.73
CA PRO A 184 7.47 14.11 10.35
C PRO A 184 8.74 13.40 9.85
N GLY A 185 9.72 13.17 10.73
CA GLY A 185 10.96 12.46 10.39
C GLY A 185 10.72 11.01 9.93
N MET A 186 9.65 10.37 10.37
CA MET A 186 9.26 9.04 9.90
C MET A 186 8.74 9.09 8.46
N VAL A 187 7.98 10.11 8.10
CA VAL A 187 7.48 10.35 6.75
C VAL A 187 8.64 10.71 5.82
N ALA A 188 9.53 11.60 6.28
CA ALA A 188 10.68 12.07 5.50
C ALA A 188 11.55 10.94 4.95
N ARG A 189 11.67 9.82 5.66
CA ARG A 189 12.40 8.63 5.17
C ARG A 189 11.87 8.11 3.82
N TYR A 190 10.57 8.27 3.55
CA TYR A 190 9.92 7.79 2.33
C TYR A 190 9.81 8.85 1.24
N THR A 191 9.91 10.13 1.61
CA THR A 191 9.52 11.27 0.75
C THR A 191 10.67 12.24 0.47
N GLN A 192 11.92 11.87 0.72
CA GLN A 192 13.09 12.74 0.56
C GLN A 192 13.18 13.38 -0.84
N ARG A 193 12.92 12.61 -1.90
CA ARG A 193 12.97 13.12 -3.28
C ARG A 193 11.87 14.12 -3.56
N GLN A 194 10.66 13.88 -3.05
CA GLN A 194 9.52 14.79 -3.17
C GLN A 194 9.79 16.08 -2.37
N ALA A 195 10.30 15.95 -1.15
CA ALA A 195 10.69 17.08 -0.32
C ALA A 195 11.77 17.94 -0.98
N ALA A 196 12.79 17.34 -1.61
CA ALA A 196 13.83 18.07 -2.33
C ALA A 196 13.27 18.91 -3.49
N ARG A 197 12.32 18.36 -4.27
CA ARG A 197 11.66 19.08 -5.38
C ARG A 197 10.73 20.21 -4.92
N ARG A 198 10.38 20.25 -3.66
CA ARG A 198 9.53 21.28 -3.03
C ARG A 198 10.30 22.14 -2.02
N SER A 199 11.61 22.00 -2.00
CA SER A 199 12.50 22.76 -1.11
C SER A 199 12.55 24.23 -1.46
N GLY A 200 13.08 25.05 -0.54
CA GLY A 200 13.36 26.47 -0.81
C GLY A 200 14.25 26.66 -2.03
N ALA A 201 15.20 25.76 -2.28
CA ALA A 201 16.06 25.80 -3.47
C ALA A 201 15.26 25.60 -4.78
N ALA A 202 14.30 24.66 -4.79
CA ALA A 202 13.43 24.46 -5.95
C ALA A 202 12.56 25.71 -6.21
N LYS A 203 11.91 26.22 -5.16
CA LYS A 203 11.10 27.46 -5.25
C LYS A 203 11.92 28.66 -5.71
N LEU A 204 13.15 28.80 -5.24
CA LEU A 204 14.04 29.87 -5.69
C LEU A 204 14.39 29.73 -7.18
N ALA A 205 14.62 28.50 -7.66
CA ALA A 205 14.88 28.24 -9.07
C ALA A 205 13.68 28.63 -9.96
N GLU A 206 12.45 28.33 -9.51
CA GLU A 206 11.21 28.76 -10.19
C GLU A 206 11.11 30.28 -10.25
N LEU A 207 11.34 30.99 -9.13
CA LEU A 207 11.32 32.46 -9.07
C LEU A 207 12.38 33.11 -9.97
N GLN A 208 13.47 32.41 -10.23
CA GLN A 208 14.55 32.86 -11.11
C GLN A 208 14.38 32.40 -12.58
N ASN A 209 13.26 31.78 -12.96
CA ASN A 209 13.00 31.21 -14.29
C ASN A 209 14.09 30.24 -14.77
N ARG A 210 14.64 29.39 -13.86
CA ARG A 210 15.70 28.41 -14.13
C ARG A 210 15.17 26.98 -14.33
N VAL A 211 13.87 26.81 -14.45
CA VAL A 211 13.13 25.55 -14.67
C VAL A 211 12.23 25.67 -15.88
#